data_8d1d3c4d8d05621bb28f9d0b03f9b61e
#
_entry.id   8d1d3c4d8d05621bb28f9d0b03f9b61e
#
_cell.length_a   1.000
_cell.length_b   1.000
_cell.length_c   1.000
_cell.angle_alpha   90.00
_cell.angle_beta   90.00
_cell.angle_gamma   90.00
#
_symmetry.space_group_name_H-M   'P 1'
#
loop_
_entity.id
_entity.type
_entity.pdbx_description
1 polymer ?
#
loop_
_entity_poly.entity_id
_entity_poly.type
_entity_poly.pdbx_seq_one_letter_code
_entity_poly.pdbx_strand_id
1 'polypeptide(L)'
;VVTGVQTCALPILGAGVGLYYPIQQMGKQVKIILNSRANMVKQLHARLLEQGFETAFIEPEVALDYVSDDTLLIIVDVHTPHFIEAPEVYKKCKNVVVIDHHRKMVDYIDNAVIFHHEPYASSASEMVAELVQYFGDKFKPNSAAAEALLAGMMLDTKNFILRTGVRTFEAAAYLRRMGADTVEVKRLFASTMQAYQERCKVVSSAKIYRRCAICSVSQKID
;
A
#
# COMPACT_ATOMS: atom_id res chain seq x y z
N VAL A 1 9.18 -14.84 7.15
CA VAL A 1 8.06 -14.20 6.43
C VAL A 1 8.60 -12.95 5.75
N VAL A 2 8.49 -12.87 4.46
CA VAL A 2 8.84 -11.68 3.68
C VAL A 2 7.56 -11.17 3.06
N THR A 3 7.18 -9.93 3.35
CA THR A 3 6.10 -9.27 2.63
C THR A 3 6.70 -8.55 1.43
N GLY A 4 6.32 -8.99 0.22
CA GLY A 4 6.66 -8.25 -0.98
C GLY A 4 5.68 -7.09 -1.13
N VAL A 5 6.15 -5.87 -1.00
CA VAL A 5 5.36 -4.67 -1.29
C VAL A 5 5.76 -4.21 -2.68
N GLN A 6 4.80 -4.13 -3.57
CA GLN A 6 5.06 -3.62 -4.89
C GLN A 6 4.97 -2.09 -4.90
N THR A 7 5.91 -1.48 -5.60
CA THR A 7 6.07 -0.04 -5.67
C THR A 7 4.95 0.69 -6.35
N CYS A 8 4.96 1.95 -6.10
CA CYS A 8 4.29 3.07 -6.71
C CYS A 8 3.02 3.56 -6.04
N ALA A 9 2.47 2.89 -5.04
CA ALA A 9 1.25 3.38 -4.41
C ALA A 9 1.28 3.30 -2.88
N LEU A 10 0.79 4.35 -2.23
CA LEU A 10 0.58 4.37 -0.78
C LEU A 10 -0.29 3.21 -0.25
N PRO A 11 -1.31 2.69 -1.00
CA PRO A 11 -2.10 1.54 -0.56
C PRO A 11 -1.26 0.29 -0.32
N ILE A 12 -0.30 0.04 -1.20
CA ILE A 12 0.60 -1.12 -1.12
C ILE A 12 1.51 -1.02 0.10
N LEU A 13 2.17 0.14 0.27
CA LEU A 13 3.01 0.37 1.43
C LEU A 13 2.21 0.31 2.73
N GLY A 14 1.00 0.90 2.75
CA GLY A 14 0.09 0.83 3.88
C GLY A 14 -0.26 -0.61 4.27
N ALA A 15 -0.65 -1.43 3.29
CA ALA A 15 -0.96 -2.84 3.49
C ALA A 15 0.25 -3.65 4.02
N GLY A 16 1.45 -3.42 3.45
CA GLY A 16 2.68 -4.06 3.91
C GLY A 16 3.03 -3.72 5.35
N VAL A 17 2.97 -2.44 5.72
CA VAL A 17 3.23 -1.97 7.09
C VAL A 17 2.16 -2.47 8.06
N GLY A 18 0.90 -2.50 7.64
CA GLY A 18 -0.20 -3.05 8.42
C GLY A 18 -0.02 -4.51 8.79
N LEU A 19 0.58 -5.32 7.92
CA LEU A 19 0.92 -6.72 8.19
C LEU A 19 2.22 -6.86 8.98
N TYR A 20 3.21 -5.98 8.74
CA TYR A 20 4.52 -6.06 9.34
C TYR A 20 4.46 -6.10 10.87
N TYR A 21 3.81 -5.12 11.48
CA TYR A 21 3.81 -4.96 12.93
C TYR A 21 3.17 -6.14 13.68
N PRO A 22 1.94 -6.58 13.33
CA PRO A 22 1.33 -7.74 13.97
C PRO A 22 2.14 -9.03 13.80
N ILE A 23 2.69 -9.28 12.60
CA ILE A 23 3.47 -10.50 12.33
C ILE A 23 4.79 -10.48 13.10
N GLN A 24 5.44 -9.32 13.22
CA GLN A 24 6.63 -9.15 14.03
C GLN A 24 6.35 -9.45 15.52
N GLN A 25 5.21 -8.98 16.04
CA GLN A 25 4.77 -9.28 17.41
C GLN A 25 4.53 -10.77 17.65
N MET A 26 4.23 -11.55 16.63
CA MET A 26 4.17 -13.02 16.69
C MET A 26 5.55 -13.68 16.75
N GLY A 27 6.63 -12.90 16.86
CA GLY A 27 8.00 -13.40 16.91
C GLY A 27 8.55 -13.87 15.56
N LYS A 28 7.93 -13.46 14.43
CA LYS A 28 8.41 -13.81 13.09
C LYS A 28 9.35 -12.72 12.56
N GLN A 29 10.38 -13.14 11.83
CA GLN A 29 11.15 -12.20 11.03
C GLN A 29 10.31 -11.72 9.86
N VAL A 30 10.16 -10.41 9.73
CA VAL A 30 9.37 -9.78 8.67
C VAL A 30 10.22 -8.72 7.99
N LYS A 31 10.14 -8.65 6.67
CA LYS A 31 10.72 -7.59 5.86
C LYS A 31 9.71 -7.12 4.84
N ILE A 32 9.73 -5.83 4.57
CA ILE A 32 8.94 -5.22 3.50
C ILE A 32 9.90 -4.92 2.34
N ILE A 33 9.67 -5.53 1.20
CA ILE A 33 10.44 -5.25 -0.01
C ILE A 33 9.87 -3.98 -0.61
N LEU A 34 10.70 -2.95 -0.73
CA LEU A 34 10.30 -1.64 -1.22
C LEU A 34 11.42 -1.04 -2.08
N ASN A 35 11.09 -0.60 -3.29
CA ASN A 35 11.99 0.23 -4.06
C ASN A 35 11.87 1.69 -3.58
N SER A 36 12.83 2.12 -2.80
CA SER A 36 12.85 3.46 -2.18
C SER A 36 12.92 4.62 -3.19
N ARG A 37 13.23 4.32 -4.45
CA ARG A 37 13.33 5.34 -5.52
C ARG A 37 11.97 5.83 -6.03
N ALA A 38 10.87 5.14 -5.70
CA ALA A 38 9.53 5.53 -6.11
C ALA A 38 9.07 6.81 -5.41
N ASN A 39 8.73 7.84 -6.17
CA ASN A 39 8.41 9.18 -5.62
C ASN A 39 7.15 9.20 -4.75
N MET A 40 6.14 8.39 -5.09
CA MET A 40 4.82 8.46 -4.43
C MET A 40 4.80 7.94 -2.99
N VAL A 41 5.77 7.14 -2.58
CA VAL A 41 5.83 6.58 -1.23
C VAL A 41 6.79 7.31 -0.29
N LYS A 42 7.60 8.25 -0.82
CA LYS A 42 8.69 8.89 -0.07
C LYS A 42 8.25 9.54 1.24
N GLN A 43 7.13 10.26 1.26
CA GLN A 43 6.68 10.95 2.46
C GLN A 43 6.24 9.96 3.56
N LEU A 44 5.46 8.94 3.19
CA LEU A 44 5.06 7.90 4.14
C LEU A 44 6.26 7.07 4.60
N HIS A 45 7.15 6.69 3.67
CA HIS A 45 8.36 5.95 3.99
C HIS A 45 9.26 6.72 4.97
N ALA A 46 9.55 8.01 4.70
CA ALA A 46 10.34 8.85 5.60
C ALA A 46 9.72 8.92 7.00
N ARG A 47 8.41 9.14 7.09
CA ARG A 47 7.69 9.17 8.36
C ARG A 47 7.77 7.83 9.11
N LEU A 48 7.66 6.70 8.40
CA LEU A 48 7.78 5.37 9.02
C LEU A 48 9.19 5.12 9.56
N LEU A 49 10.23 5.58 8.86
CA LEU A 49 11.59 5.52 9.37
C LEU A 49 11.73 6.29 10.70
N GLU A 50 11.18 7.50 10.80
CA GLU A 50 11.16 8.30 12.04
C GLU A 50 10.38 7.62 13.18
N GLN A 51 9.48 6.69 12.87
CA GLN A 51 8.63 5.96 13.81
C GLN A 51 9.15 4.56 14.16
N GLY A 52 10.41 4.25 13.84
CA GLY A 52 11.08 3.01 14.24
C GLY A 52 10.92 1.83 13.29
N PHE A 53 10.60 2.09 12.01
CA PHE A 53 10.50 1.06 10.98
C PHE A 53 11.77 0.92 10.12
N GLU A 54 12.95 1.43 10.58
CA GLU A 54 14.20 1.44 9.80
C GLU A 54 14.61 0.02 9.38
N THR A 55 14.40 -0.96 10.24
CA THR A 55 14.77 -2.36 9.98
C THR A 55 13.69 -3.13 9.20
N ALA A 56 12.52 -2.53 8.95
CA ALA A 56 11.43 -3.18 8.27
C ALA A 56 11.67 -3.30 6.76
N PHE A 57 12.30 -2.30 6.16
CA PHE A 57 12.43 -2.15 4.71
C PHE A 57 13.72 -2.75 4.19
N ILE A 58 13.63 -3.40 3.03
CA ILE A 58 14.76 -3.90 2.25
C ILE A 58 14.53 -3.62 0.77
N GLU A 59 15.61 -3.35 0.04
CA GLU A 59 15.56 -3.20 -1.42
C GLU A 59 15.37 -4.57 -2.10
N PRO A 60 14.74 -4.63 -3.30
CA PRO A 60 14.50 -5.87 -4.03
C PRO A 60 15.74 -6.71 -4.26
N GLU A 61 16.89 -6.07 -4.50
CA GLU A 61 18.16 -6.72 -4.78
C GLU A 61 18.69 -7.51 -3.58
N VAL A 62 18.43 -7.00 -2.37
CA VAL A 62 18.89 -7.62 -1.10
C VAL A 62 17.87 -8.67 -0.60
N ALA A 63 16.63 -8.61 -1.08
CA ALA A 63 15.56 -9.44 -0.57
C ALA A 63 15.80 -10.95 -0.77
N LEU A 64 16.57 -11.34 -1.79
CA LEU A 64 16.93 -12.74 -2.05
C LEU A 64 17.73 -13.38 -0.94
N ASP A 65 18.51 -12.61 -0.17
CA ASP A 65 19.32 -13.10 0.94
C ASP A 65 18.47 -13.51 2.15
N TYR A 66 17.21 -13.04 2.19
CA TYR A 66 16.25 -13.38 3.24
C TYR A 66 15.34 -14.55 2.90
N VAL A 67 15.44 -15.10 1.67
CA VAL A 67 14.57 -16.19 1.22
C VAL A 67 15.14 -17.56 1.60
N SER A 68 14.36 -18.32 2.34
CA SER A 68 14.57 -19.71 2.68
C SER A 68 13.37 -20.58 2.28
N ASP A 69 13.47 -21.89 2.48
CA ASP A 69 12.36 -22.82 2.22
C ASP A 69 11.11 -22.54 3.07
N ASP A 70 11.30 -21.96 4.27
CA ASP A 70 10.23 -21.61 5.20
C ASP A 70 9.70 -20.17 4.99
N THR A 71 10.17 -19.48 3.96
CA THR A 71 9.72 -18.11 3.68
C THR A 71 8.31 -18.12 3.12
N LEU A 72 7.44 -17.29 3.72
CA LEU A 72 6.14 -16.93 3.19
C LEU A 72 6.24 -15.57 2.51
N LEU A 73 6.01 -15.52 1.22
CA LEU A 73 5.89 -14.26 0.47
C LEU A 73 4.42 -13.82 0.45
N ILE A 74 4.15 -12.63 1.00
CA ILE A 74 2.83 -12.02 0.94
C ILE A 74 2.86 -10.89 -0.08
N ILE A 75 2.12 -11.05 -1.17
CA ILE A 75 1.98 -10.07 -2.24
C ILE A 75 0.68 -9.30 -1.99
N VAL A 76 0.76 -7.98 -1.91
CA VAL A 76 -0.39 -7.11 -1.65
C VAL A 76 -0.66 -6.20 -2.83
N ASP A 77 -1.94 -5.98 -3.13
CA ASP A 77 -2.44 -5.07 -4.17
C ASP A 77 -2.04 -5.44 -5.61
N VAL A 78 -1.55 -6.66 -5.80
CA VAL A 78 -1.15 -7.21 -7.09
C VAL A 78 -1.43 -8.70 -7.12
N HIS A 79 -1.99 -9.15 -8.23
CA HIS A 79 -2.22 -10.58 -8.47
C HIS A 79 -1.62 -11.07 -9.79
N THR A 80 -0.98 -10.19 -10.55
CA THR A 80 -0.39 -10.50 -11.87
C THR A 80 1.13 -10.56 -11.75
N PRO A 81 1.78 -11.67 -12.19
CA PRO A 81 3.23 -11.86 -12.05
C PRO A 81 4.07 -10.73 -12.65
N HIS A 82 3.62 -10.13 -13.75
CA HIS A 82 4.34 -9.06 -14.45
C HIS A 82 4.45 -7.76 -13.66
N PHE A 83 3.60 -7.57 -12.65
CA PHE A 83 3.61 -6.36 -11.82
C PHE A 83 4.34 -6.57 -10.48
N ILE A 84 4.90 -7.75 -10.24
CA ILE A 84 5.66 -8.01 -9.02
C ILE A 84 6.99 -7.25 -9.07
N GLU A 85 7.27 -6.43 -8.07
CA GLU A 85 8.48 -5.62 -8.00
C GLU A 85 9.75 -6.44 -7.81
N ALA A 86 9.68 -7.55 -7.09
CA ALA A 86 10.77 -8.47 -6.84
C ALA A 86 10.50 -9.84 -7.48
N PRO A 87 10.49 -9.95 -8.82
CA PRO A 87 10.10 -11.18 -9.51
C PRO A 87 11.03 -12.36 -9.20
N GLU A 88 12.30 -12.12 -8.90
CA GLU A 88 13.24 -13.18 -8.54
C GLU A 88 12.95 -13.76 -7.14
N VAL A 89 12.48 -12.92 -6.22
CA VAL A 89 12.00 -13.39 -4.90
C VAL A 89 10.76 -14.27 -5.08
N TYR A 90 9.81 -13.83 -5.91
CA TYR A 90 8.61 -14.61 -6.21
C TYR A 90 8.94 -15.98 -6.80
N LYS A 91 9.85 -16.05 -7.77
CA LYS A 91 10.29 -17.32 -8.39
C LYS A 91 10.93 -18.29 -7.40
N LYS A 92 11.63 -17.75 -6.38
CA LYS A 92 12.34 -18.55 -5.36
C LYS A 92 11.43 -19.01 -4.23
N CYS A 93 10.37 -18.25 -3.89
CA CYS A 93 9.48 -18.58 -2.78
C CYS A 93 8.51 -19.70 -3.15
N LYS A 94 8.44 -20.73 -2.29
CA LYS A 94 7.50 -21.84 -2.43
C LYS A 94 6.10 -21.52 -1.93
N ASN A 95 6.01 -20.70 -0.87
CA ASN A 95 4.75 -20.34 -0.24
C ASN A 95 4.44 -18.89 -0.55
N VAL A 96 3.36 -18.67 -1.29
CA VAL A 96 2.92 -17.36 -1.73
C VAL A 96 1.49 -17.11 -1.25
N VAL A 97 1.25 -15.95 -0.69
CA VAL A 97 -0.09 -15.42 -0.37
C VAL A 97 -0.31 -14.18 -1.22
N VAL A 98 -1.49 -14.07 -1.81
CA VAL A 98 -1.92 -12.88 -2.56
C VAL A 98 -3.10 -12.23 -1.84
N ILE A 99 -3.05 -10.92 -1.64
CA ILE A 99 -4.15 -10.09 -1.11
C ILE A 99 -4.37 -8.95 -2.10
N ASP A 100 -5.45 -9.00 -2.86
CA ASP A 100 -5.71 -8.01 -3.92
C ASP A 100 -7.20 -7.74 -4.13
N HIS A 101 -7.52 -6.50 -4.52
CA HIS A 101 -8.87 -6.03 -4.79
C HIS A 101 -9.12 -5.63 -6.25
N HIS A 102 -8.11 -5.70 -7.11
CA HIS A 102 -8.25 -5.36 -8.51
C HIS A 102 -9.11 -6.38 -9.26
N ARG A 103 -9.69 -5.96 -10.38
CA ARG A 103 -10.41 -6.91 -11.25
C ARG A 103 -9.47 -8.03 -11.70
N LYS A 104 -9.89 -9.28 -11.48
CA LYS A 104 -9.07 -10.46 -11.81
C LYS A 104 -8.70 -10.47 -13.29
N MET A 105 -7.41 -10.58 -13.56
CA MET A 105 -6.84 -10.73 -14.89
C MET A 105 -6.75 -12.21 -15.28
N VAL A 106 -6.60 -12.48 -16.58
CA VAL A 106 -6.40 -13.86 -17.08
C VAL A 106 -5.06 -14.41 -16.62
N ASP A 107 -4.02 -13.56 -16.66
CA ASP A 107 -2.69 -13.89 -16.19
C ASP A 107 -2.57 -13.49 -14.71
N TYR A 108 -2.85 -14.42 -13.81
CA TYR A 108 -2.78 -14.23 -12.37
C TYR A 108 -1.89 -15.27 -11.70
N ILE A 109 -1.45 -15.01 -10.48
CA ILE A 109 -0.67 -15.94 -9.66
C ILE A 109 -1.57 -17.11 -9.25
N ASP A 110 -1.45 -18.24 -9.91
CA ASP A 110 -2.29 -19.43 -9.73
C ASP A 110 -1.73 -20.42 -8.71
N ASN A 111 -0.44 -20.29 -8.36
CA ASN A 111 0.27 -21.14 -7.41
C ASN A 111 0.27 -20.62 -5.97
N ALA A 112 -0.53 -19.60 -5.66
CA ALA A 112 -0.64 -19.08 -4.31
C ALA A 112 -1.31 -20.09 -3.36
N VAL A 113 -0.72 -20.30 -2.17
CA VAL A 113 -1.31 -21.15 -1.11
C VAL A 113 -2.57 -20.50 -0.52
N ILE A 114 -2.65 -19.17 -0.55
CA ILE A 114 -3.85 -18.39 -0.26
C ILE A 114 -3.97 -17.28 -1.31
N PHE A 115 -5.11 -17.25 -1.97
CA PHE A 115 -5.47 -16.19 -2.92
C PHE A 115 -6.70 -15.45 -2.39
N HIS A 116 -6.46 -14.41 -1.55
CA HIS A 116 -7.51 -13.58 -0.98
C HIS A 116 -7.78 -12.40 -1.91
N HIS A 117 -8.84 -12.53 -2.69
CA HIS A 117 -9.17 -11.60 -3.76
C HIS A 117 -10.61 -11.10 -3.62
N GLU A 118 -10.76 -9.80 -3.38
CA GLU A 118 -12.05 -9.16 -3.07
C GLU A 118 -12.27 -7.91 -3.96
N PRO A 119 -12.81 -8.04 -5.18
CA PRO A 119 -12.98 -6.92 -6.11
C PRO A 119 -13.92 -5.82 -5.63
N TYR A 120 -14.68 -6.09 -4.58
CA TYR A 120 -15.60 -5.12 -3.96
C TYR A 120 -14.98 -4.36 -2.79
N ALA A 121 -13.81 -4.77 -2.31
CA ALA A 121 -13.06 -4.00 -1.33
C ALA A 121 -12.56 -2.69 -1.96
N SER A 122 -12.47 -1.63 -1.16
CA SER A 122 -12.01 -0.34 -1.66
C SER A 122 -10.52 -0.30 -1.95
N SER A 123 -9.74 -1.10 -1.22
CA SER A 123 -8.28 -1.14 -1.29
C SER A 123 -7.71 -2.41 -0.65
N ALA A 124 -6.48 -2.77 -1.01
CA ALA A 124 -5.74 -3.81 -0.28
C ALA A 124 -5.50 -3.43 1.19
N SER A 125 -5.35 -2.13 1.49
CA SER A 125 -5.24 -1.63 2.87
C SER A 125 -6.53 -1.86 3.68
N GLU A 126 -7.72 -1.78 3.07
CA GLU A 126 -8.99 -2.17 3.73
C GLU A 126 -8.97 -3.65 4.08
N MET A 127 -8.62 -4.52 3.10
CA MET A 127 -8.57 -5.96 3.30
C MET A 127 -7.59 -6.35 4.42
N VAL A 128 -6.42 -5.70 4.48
CA VAL A 128 -5.46 -5.92 5.56
C VAL A 128 -5.99 -5.40 6.89
N ALA A 129 -6.63 -4.22 6.93
CA ALA A 129 -7.22 -3.69 8.15
C ALA A 129 -8.32 -4.59 8.72
N GLU A 130 -9.08 -5.28 7.87
CA GLU A 130 -10.03 -6.32 8.28
C GLU A 130 -9.29 -7.57 8.78
N LEU A 131 -8.31 -8.05 8.03
CA LEU A 131 -7.57 -9.29 8.33
C LEU A 131 -6.84 -9.23 9.68
N VAL A 132 -6.19 -8.12 10.01
CA VAL A 132 -5.42 -7.99 11.25
C VAL A 132 -6.29 -8.01 12.51
N GLN A 133 -7.59 -7.78 12.40
CA GLN A 133 -8.54 -7.91 13.52
C GLN A 133 -8.68 -9.37 13.98
N TYR A 134 -8.44 -10.33 13.10
CA TYR A 134 -8.49 -11.76 13.42
C TYR A 134 -7.20 -12.32 14.03
N PHE A 135 -6.12 -11.54 14.06
CA PHE A 135 -4.86 -11.97 14.69
C PHE A 135 -4.95 -11.99 16.23
N GLY A 136 -5.99 -11.38 16.77
CA GLY A 136 -6.26 -11.31 18.21
C GLY A 136 -5.73 -10.03 18.86
N ASP A 137 -6.21 -9.77 20.06
CA ASP A 137 -6.00 -8.49 20.77
C ASP A 137 -4.55 -8.16 21.07
N LYS A 138 -3.68 -9.16 21.14
CA LYS A 138 -2.24 -8.99 21.42
C LYS A 138 -1.44 -8.51 20.21
N PHE A 139 -1.98 -8.66 19.00
CA PHE A 139 -1.25 -8.43 17.73
C PHE A 139 -1.88 -7.29 16.92
N LYS A 140 -2.26 -6.23 17.60
CA LYS A 140 -2.89 -5.05 16.97
C LYS A 140 -1.83 -4.16 16.31
N PRO A 141 -2.16 -3.49 15.20
CA PRO A 141 -1.29 -2.47 14.64
C PRO A 141 -1.07 -1.33 15.65
N ASN A 142 0.12 -0.76 15.67
CA ASN A 142 0.39 0.49 16.38
C ASN A 142 -0.18 1.68 15.59
N SER A 143 -0.09 2.89 16.16
CA SER A 143 -0.62 4.11 15.51
C SER A 143 0.01 4.35 14.13
N ALA A 144 1.32 4.11 13.98
CA ALA A 144 2.03 4.28 12.72
C ALA A 144 1.53 3.33 11.62
N ALA A 145 1.37 2.05 11.96
CA ALA A 145 0.82 1.06 11.04
C ALA A 145 -0.66 1.36 10.70
N ALA A 146 -1.44 1.82 11.69
CA ALA A 146 -2.81 2.23 11.48
C ALA A 146 -2.93 3.47 10.57
N GLU A 147 -2.04 4.46 10.72
CA GLU A 147 -1.95 5.63 9.83
C GLU A 147 -1.55 5.22 8.41
N ALA A 148 -0.61 4.30 8.25
CA ALA A 148 -0.20 3.80 6.95
C ALA A 148 -1.33 3.07 6.22
N LEU A 149 -2.08 2.21 6.91
CA LEU A 149 -3.28 1.57 6.37
C LEU A 149 -4.35 2.58 5.97
N LEU A 150 -4.62 3.56 6.84
CA LEU A 150 -5.61 4.60 6.57
C LEU A 150 -5.20 5.47 5.38
N ALA A 151 -3.90 5.78 5.22
CA ALA A 151 -3.37 6.50 4.07
C ALA A 151 -3.63 5.73 2.77
N GLY A 152 -3.39 4.42 2.75
CA GLY A 152 -3.69 3.57 1.61
C GLY A 152 -5.17 3.59 1.23
N MET A 153 -6.07 3.42 2.22
CA MET A 153 -7.52 3.49 1.99
C MET A 153 -7.94 4.86 1.45
N MET A 154 -7.42 5.95 2.01
CA MET A 154 -7.75 7.32 1.58
C MET A 154 -7.30 7.60 0.14
N LEU A 155 -6.18 7.03 -0.30
CA LEU A 155 -5.71 7.20 -1.68
C LEU A 155 -6.65 6.52 -2.68
N ASP A 156 -6.92 5.23 -2.49
CA ASP A 156 -7.74 4.44 -3.42
C ASP A 156 -9.18 4.91 -3.49
N THR A 157 -9.72 5.36 -2.37
CA THR A 157 -11.07 5.89 -2.28
C THR A 157 -11.19 7.37 -2.63
N LYS A 158 -10.08 8.05 -2.95
CA LYS A 158 -10.02 9.50 -3.10
C LYS A 158 -10.69 10.23 -1.93
N ASN A 159 -10.19 9.97 -0.74
CA ASN A 159 -10.74 10.48 0.52
C ASN A 159 -12.20 10.04 0.77
N PHE A 160 -12.47 8.75 0.63
CA PHE A 160 -13.78 8.14 0.85
C PHE A 160 -14.89 8.64 -0.10
N ILE A 161 -14.52 9.09 -1.31
CA ILE A 161 -15.47 9.53 -2.33
C ILE A 161 -15.81 8.38 -3.28
N LEU A 162 -14.82 7.56 -3.66
CA LEU A 162 -14.98 6.48 -4.64
C LEU A 162 -14.87 5.11 -4.00
N ARG A 163 -15.62 4.14 -4.50
CA ARG A 163 -15.58 2.73 -4.09
C ARG A 163 -15.69 2.52 -2.58
N THR A 164 -16.39 3.39 -1.89
CA THR A 164 -16.50 3.37 -0.43
C THR A 164 -17.80 2.70 -0.01
N GLY A 165 -17.68 1.61 0.71
CA GLY A 165 -18.81 0.88 1.29
C GLY A 165 -18.84 0.97 2.81
N VAL A 166 -19.80 0.29 3.44
CA VAL A 166 -19.89 0.21 4.91
C VAL A 166 -18.62 -0.40 5.49
N ARG A 167 -18.10 -1.48 4.90
CA ARG A 167 -16.84 -2.14 5.30
C ARG A 167 -15.67 -1.17 5.35
N THR A 168 -15.57 -0.27 4.36
CA THR A 168 -14.52 0.75 4.29
C THR A 168 -14.56 1.68 5.51
N PHE A 169 -15.75 2.13 5.89
CA PHE A 169 -15.90 2.97 7.09
C PHE A 169 -15.67 2.21 8.39
N GLU A 170 -16.06 0.94 8.48
CA GLU A 170 -15.78 0.08 9.62
C GLU A 170 -14.28 -0.15 9.79
N ALA A 171 -13.58 -0.45 8.71
CA ALA A 171 -12.12 -0.56 8.71
C ALA A 171 -11.45 0.77 9.12
N ALA A 172 -11.90 1.90 8.58
CA ALA A 172 -11.39 3.22 8.96
C ALA A 172 -11.66 3.53 10.45
N ALA A 173 -12.83 3.19 10.96
CA ALA A 173 -13.17 3.34 12.38
C ALA A 173 -12.29 2.46 13.27
N TYR A 174 -12.00 1.23 12.83
CA TYR A 174 -11.05 0.36 13.52
C TYR A 174 -9.66 0.99 13.58
N LEU A 175 -9.12 1.47 12.46
CA LEU A 175 -7.82 2.11 12.41
C LEU A 175 -7.76 3.38 13.28
N ARG A 176 -8.85 4.15 13.33
CA ARG A 176 -8.95 5.30 14.23
C ARG A 176 -8.89 4.88 15.71
N ARG A 177 -9.53 3.77 16.09
CA ARG A 177 -9.39 3.19 17.44
C ARG A 177 -7.96 2.72 17.74
N MET A 178 -7.21 2.28 16.72
CA MET A 178 -5.80 1.90 16.87
C MET A 178 -4.85 3.11 16.93
N GLY A 179 -5.37 4.32 16.90
CA GLY A 179 -4.60 5.55 17.10
C GLY A 179 -4.23 6.28 15.80
N ALA A 180 -4.74 5.88 14.64
CA ALA A 180 -4.50 6.63 13.41
C ALA A 180 -5.02 8.07 13.54
N ASP A 181 -4.15 9.04 13.26
CA ASP A 181 -4.52 10.46 13.21
C ASP A 181 -4.82 10.88 11.77
N THR A 182 -6.09 11.24 11.53
CA THR A 182 -6.56 11.65 10.20
C THR A 182 -5.92 12.94 9.70
N VAL A 183 -5.49 13.83 10.61
CA VAL A 183 -4.78 15.07 10.23
C VAL A 183 -3.37 14.71 9.74
N GLU A 184 -2.68 13.86 10.47
CA GLU A 184 -1.34 13.40 10.09
C GLU A 184 -1.38 12.62 8.78
N VAL A 185 -2.35 11.73 8.61
CA VAL A 185 -2.55 11.02 7.33
C VAL A 185 -2.80 12.01 6.20
N LYS A 186 -3.63 13.04 6.40
CA LYS A 186 -3.89 14.05 5.38
C LYS A 186 -2.64 14.86 5.01
N ARG A 187 -1.73 15.09 5.95
CA ARG A 187 -0.44 15.76 5.69
C ARG A 187 0.43 15.00 4.70
N LEU A 188 0.34 13.65 4.65
CA LEU A 188 1.05 12.84 3.67
C LEU A 188 0.65 13.13 2.21
N PHE A 189 -0.52 13.73 2.01
CA PHE A 189 -1.03 14.13 0.69
C PHE A 189 -0.85 15.62 0.41
N ALA A 190 -0.20 16.36 1.31
CA ALA A 190 0.00 17.79 1.13
C ALA A 190 1.00 18.05 0.00
N SER A 191 0.59 18.85 -0.97
CA SER A 191 1.46 19.32 -2.03
C SER A 191 2.29 20.51 -1.54
N THR A 192 3.52 20.65 -2.05
CA THR A 192 4.27 21.89 -1.88
C THR A 192 3.55 23.05 -2.55
N MET A 193 3.80 24.28 -2.09
CA MET A 193 3.23 25.47 -2.72
C MET A 193 3.58 25.55 -4.21
N GLN A 194 4.80 25.15 -4.57
CA GLN A 194 5.26 25.14 -5.95
C GLN A 194 4.46 24.14 -6.79
N ALA A 195 4.33 22.89 -6.34
CA ALA A 195 3.54 21.87 -7.05
C ALA A 195 2.05 22.29 -7.17
N TYR A 196 1.52 22.93 -6.14
CA TYR A 196 0.16 23.47 -6.18
C TYR A 196 0.02 24.56 -7.25
N GLN A 197 0.95 25.52 -7.29
CA GLN A 197 0.95 26.60 -8.29
C GLN A 197 1.09 26.04 -9.72
N GLU A 198 1.94 25.07 -9.95
CA GLU A 198 2.10 24.39 -11.25
C GLU A 198 0.80 23.72 -11.69
N ARG A 199 0.17 22.97 -10.76
CA ARG A 199 -1.14 22.35 -11.03
C ARG A 199 -2.20 23.39 -11.35
N CYS A 200 -2.25 24.51 -10.63
CA CYS A 200 -3.19 25.60 -10.92
C CYS A 200 -2.99 26.20 -12.31
N LYS A 201 -1.74 26.38 -12.75
CA LYS A 201 -1.42 26.86 -14.11
C LYS A 201 -1.96 25.89 -15.17
N VAL A 202 -1.79 24.59 -14.96
CA VAL A 202 -2.30 23.57 -15.89
C VAL A 202 -3.82 23.60 -15.95
N VAL A 203 -4.47 23.57 -14.78
CA VAL A 203 -5.94 23.58 -14.69
C VAL A 203 -6.51 24.86 -15.32
N SER A 204 -5.91 26.04 -15.08
CA SER A 204 -6.36 27.30 -15.66
C SER A 204 -6.13 27.42 -17.17
N SER A 205 -5.20 26.65 -17.73
CA SER A 205 -4.98 26.58 -19.17
C SER A 205 -5.93 25.65 -19.92
N ALA A 206 -6.73 24.88 -19.19
CA ALA A 206 -7.65 23.90 -19.77
C ALA A 206 -8.77 24.59 -20.57
N LYS A 207 -9.00 24.07 -21.77
CA LYS A 207 -10.13 24.48 -22.63
C LYS A 207 -11.20 23.41 -22.59
N ILE A 208 -12.44 23.83 -22.39
CA ILE A 208 -13.59 22.91 -22.41
C ILE A 208 -14.01 22.68 -23.85
N TYR A 209 -13.98 21.43 -24.25
CA TYR A 209 -14.50 20.98 -25.55
C TYR A 209 -15.53 19.87 -25.31
N ARG A 210 -16.80 20.16 -25.57
CA ARG A 210 -17.94 19.29 -25.25
C ARG A 210 -17.95 18.89 -23.77
N ARG A 211 -17.72 17.59 -23.45
CA ARG A 211 -17.67 17.04 -22.07
C ARG A 211 -16.26 16.78 -21.59
N CYS A 212 -15.25 17.26 -22.31
CA CYS A 212 -13.84 17.06 -21.98
C CYS A 212 -13.18 18.40 -21.68
N ALA A 213 -12.29 18.43 -20.70
CA ALA A 213 -11.35 19.51 -20.48
C ALA A 213 -10.00 19.07 -21.08
N ILE A 214 -9.45 19.87 -21.97
CA ILE A 214 -8.19 19.60 -22.67
C ILE A 214 -7.17 20.64 -22.27
N CYS A 215 -6.04 20.23 -21.72
CA CYS A 215 -4.88 21.08 -21.52
C CYS A 215 -3.64 20.47 -22.22
N SER A 216 -2.78 21.32 -22.74
CA SER A 216 -1.51 20.92 -23.32
C SER A 216 -0.40 21.55 -22.50
N VAL A 217 0.55 20.73 -22.05
CA VAL A 217 1.66 21.16 -21.21
C VAL A 217 2.95 20.72 -21.87
N SER A 218 3.89 21.65 -22.05
CA SER A 218 5.18 21.40 -22.66
C SER A 218 6.27 20.99 -21.67
N GLN A 219 5.98 21.05 -20.37
CA GLN A 219 6.92 20.70 -19.31
C GLN A 219 6.43 19.47 -18.53
N LYS A 220 7.38 18.66 -18.05
CA LYS A 220 7.09 17.55 -17.14
C LYS A 220 6.56 18.15 -15.83
N ILE A 221 5.40 17.67 -15.40
CA ILE A 221 4.78 18.04 -14.10
C ILE A 221 5.06 16.88 -13.16
N ASP A 222 5.67 17.17 -12.04
CA ASP A 222 5.92 16.21 -10.97
C ASP A 222 4.65 15.96 -10.11
#